data_c7a912dd3a8a027664aabb7282b11554
#
_entry.id   c7a912dd3a8a027664aabb7282b11554
#
_cell.length_a   1.000
_cell.length_b   1.000
_cell.length_c   1.000
_cell.angle_alpha   90.00
_cell.angle_beta   90.00
_cell.angle_gamma   90.00
#
_symmetry.space_group_name_H-M   'P 1'
#
loop_
_entity.id
_entity.type
_entity.pdbx_description
1 polymer ?
#
loop_
_entity_poly.entity_id
_entity_poly.type
_entity_poly.pdbx_seq_one_letter_code
_entity_poly.pdbx_strand_id
1 'polypeptide(L)'
;MKLESYHHMNEKKIVIHQPYYLGYPGFFHKLSLCDTFVIMDNTQYDKRFTNRNRIVTNNDWTWITVPIDKTHKFSKNMFVEINNDIDWKTSHWKKIYHSYKNAPFFSIYEEFFKKTYEKNWDFLFDLDFEITKQIIDWLEIDIEIIRESELNIHSESTQKLIDVSKKLDGHVYISGIGGNNYLNEELFEKNNLKLVYQNYLHPKYPQRMTENFIPDLSIIDMLFNIGPNSSKLIKGEISYD
;
A
#
# COMPACT_ATOMS: atom_id res chain seq x y z
N MET A 1 -43.41 -4.95 -25.94
CA MET A 1 -42.71 -4.09 -24.96
C MET A 1 -41.57 -4.94 -24.40
N LYS A 2 -40.36 -4.84 -25.00
CA LYS A 2 -39.18 -5.59 -24.54
C LYS A 2 -38.62 -4.84 -23.33
N LEU A 3 -38.62 -5.49 -22.19
CA LEU A 3 -37.87 -5.07 -21.01
C LEU A 3 -36.38 -5.24 -21.36
N GLU A 4 -35.70 -4.15 -21.65
CA GLU A 4 -34.24 -4.11 -21.69
C GLU A 4 -33.77 -4.31 -20.24
N SER A 5 -33.26 -5.49 -19.96
CA SER A 5 -32.51 -5.77 -18.74
C SER A 5 -31.22 -4.96 -18.82
N TYR A 6 -31.18 -3.80 -18.16
CA TYR A 6 -29.93 -3.11 -17.85
C TYR A 6 -29.14 -4.04 -16.93
N HIS A 7 -28.28 -4.83 -17.52
CA HIS A 7 -27.16 -5.39 -16.79
C HIS A 7 -26.37 -4.18 -16.30
N HIS A 8 -26.42 -3.90 -15.00
CA HIS A 8 -25.37 -3.12 -14.36
C HIS A 8 -24.06 -3.92 -14.55
N MET A 9 -23.36 -3.62 -15.65
CA MET A 9 -21.99 -4.07 -15.78
C MET A 9 -21.23 -3.45 -14.61
N ASN A 10 -20.76 -4.31 -13.71
CA ASN A 10 -19.99 -3.87 -12.56
C ASN A 10 -18.72 -3.19 -13.12
N GLU A 11 -18.61 -1.85 -13.00
CA GLU A 11 -17.49 -1.08 -13.56
C GLU A 11 -16.19 -1.55 -12.90
N LYS A 12 -15.36 -2.31 -13.62
CA LYS A 12 -14.06 -2.80 -13.10
C LYS A 12 -13.17 -1.63 -12.72
N LYS A 13 -12.76 -1.59 -11.47
CA LYS A 13 -11.98 -0.53 -10.84
C LYS A 13 -10.53 -0.96 -10.71
N ILE A 14 -9.62 -0.12 -11.18
CA ILE A 14 -8.18 -0.37 -11.18
C ILE A 14 -7.47 0.65 -10.29
N VAL A 15 -6.57 0.14 -9.45
CA VAL A 15 -5.56 0.95 -8.75
C VAL A 15 -4.19 0.57 -9.28
N ILE A 16 -3.39 1.55 -9.61
CA ILE A 16 -1.99 1.39 -10.01
C ILE A 16 -1.14 2.18 -9.02
N HIS A 17 -0.20 1.52 -8.35
CA HIS A 17 0.61 2.20 -7.34
C HIS A 17 1.98 1.54 -7.16
N GLN A 18 2.96 2.35 -6.75
CA GLN A 18 4.28 1.85 -6.36
C GLN A 18 4.19 1.00 -5.08
N PRO A 19 5.12 0.04 -4.87
CA PRO A 19 5.20 -0.67 -3.60
C PRO A 19 5.49 0.31 -2.46
N TYR A 20 4.96 0.01 -1.28
CA TYR A 20 5.23 0.76 -0.05
C TYR A 20 5.71 -0.19 1.04
N TYR A 21 6.85 0.10 1.62
CA TYR A 21 7.32 -0.61 2.81
C TYR A 21 6.39 -0.32 3.99
N LEU A 22 5.71 -1.37 4.50
CA LEU A 22 4.75 -1.26 5.61
C LEU A 22 3.71 -0.14 5.38
N GLY A 23 3.05 -0.10 4.23
CA GLY A 23 2.16 0.98 3.79
C GLY A 23 1.30 1.61 4.89
N TYR A 24 0.87 2.85 4.73
CA TYR A 24 0.00 3.53 5.68
C TYR A 24 -1.49 3.17 5.44
N PRO A 25 -2.40 3.42 6.40
CA PRO A 25 -3.81 3.03 6.27
C PRO A 25 -4.50 3.52 5.00
N GLY A 26 -4.23 4.76 4.55
CA GLY A 26 -4.82 5.31 3.32
C GLY A 26 -4.41 4.58 2.04
N PHE A 27 -3.23 3.94 2.01
CA PHE A 27 -2.86 3.06 0.91
C PHE A 27 -3.79 1.84 0.83
N PHE A 28 -4.03 1.17 1.95
CA PHE A 28 -4.91 -0.01 2.00
C PHE A 28 -6.40 0.35 1.82
N HIS A 29 -6.85 1.52 2.32
CA HIS A 29 -8.17 2.04 1.98
C HIS A 29 -8.34 2.20 0.46
N LYS A 30 -7.34 2.72 -0.26
CA LYS A 30 -7.42 2.81 -1.71
C LYS A 30 -7.53 1.43 -2.36
N LEU A 31 -6.80 0.44 -1.87
CA LEU A 31 -6.88 -0.94 -2.37
C LEU A 31 -8.24 -1.58 -2.10
N SER A 32 -8.90 -1.26 -0.98
CA SER A 32 -10.25 -1.77 -0.68
C SER A 32 -11.36 -1.23 -1.59
N LEU A 33 -11.06 -0.22 -2.41
CA LEU A 33 -12.01 0.39 -3.34
C LEU A 33 -11.93 -0.20 -4.76
N CYS A 34 -10.97 -1.08 -5.07
CA CYS A 34 -10.75 -1.57 -6.42
C CYS A 34 -10.90 -3.10 -6.53
N ASP A 35 -11.05 -3.55 -7.77
CA ASP A 35 -11.13 -4.98 -8.13
C ASP A 35 -9.74 -5.53 -8.50
N THR A 36 -8.86 -4.68 -9.04
CA THR A 36 -7.50 -5.07 -9.43
C THR A 36 -6.48 -4.02 -8.99
N PHE A 37 -5.45 -4.47 -8.31
CA PHE A 37 -4.29 -3.68 -7.94
C PHE A 37 -3.10 -4.03 -8.83
N VAL A 38 -2.61 -3.07 -9.60
CA VAL A 38 -1.35 -3.19 -10.35
C VAL A 38 -0.23 -2.58 -9.53
N ILE A 39 0.69 -3.43 -9.07
CA ILE A 39 1.88 -2.98 -8.33
C ILE A 39 3.01 -2.63 -9.31
N MET A 40 3.51 -1.39 -9.22
CA MET A 40 4.48 -0.80 -10.16
C MET A 40 5.91 -1.27 -9.85
N ASP A 41 6.26 -2.48 -10.25
CA ASP A 41 7.60 -3.03 -10.12
C ASP A 41 8.58 -2.56 -11.21
N ASN A 42 8.06 -2.19 -12.39
CA ASN A 42 8.83 -1.79 -13.58
C ASN A 42 8.99 -0.26 -13.71
N THR A 43 8.55 0.51 -12.71
CA THR A 43 8.68 1.97 -12.63
C THR A 43 9.91 2.35 -11.80
N GLN A 44 10.51 3.52 -12.08
CA GLN A 44 11.67 4.02 -11.35
C GLN A 44 11.38 4.14 -9.85
N TYR A 45 12.33 3.69 -9.05
CA TYR A 45 12.28 3.77 -7.59
C TYR A 45 12.13 5.22 -7.09
N ASP A 46 11.20 5.42 -6.15
CA ASP A 46 10.99 6.66 -5.42
C ASP A 46 11.14 6.41 -3.91
N LYS A 47 12.18 6.97 -3.31
CA LYS A 47 12.55 6.70 -1.91
C LYS A 47 11.57 7.25 -0.87
N ARG A 48 10.46 7.93 -1.24
CA ARG A 48 9.56 8.58 -0.29
C ARG A 48 8.99 7.60 0.74
N PHE A 49 8.31 6.55 0.27
CA PHE A 49 7.69 5.52 1.11
C PHE A 49 8.01 4.08 0.65
N THR A 50 8.72 3.91 -0.46
CA THR A 50 9.05 2.60 -1.00
C THR A 50 9.98 1.81 -0.08
N ASN A 51 10.93 2.47 0.60
CA ASN A 51 11.85 1.77 1.50
C ASN A 51 11.73 2.17 2.98
N ARG A 52 10.72 2.95 3.36
CA ARG A 52 10.58 3.40 4.75
C ARG A 52 9.15 3.73 5.13
N ASN A 53 8.86 3.63 6.42
CA ASN A 53 7.63 4.14 6.99
C ASN A 53 7.83 4.56 8.46
N ARG A 54 6.79 5.16 9.05
CA ARG A 54 6.78 5.64 10.42
C ARG A 54 6.11 4.62 11.34
N ILE A 55 6.70 4.39 12.50
CA ILE A 55 6.11 3.63 13.59
C ILE A 55 6.07 4.48 14.85
N VAL A 56 5.15 4.18 15.76
CA VAL A 56 5.06 4.89 17.04
C VAL A 56 6.27 4.59 17.92
N THR A 57 6.65 5.56 18.72
CA THR A 57 7.56 5.44 19.84
C THR A 57 6.89 6.03 21.09
N ASN A 58 7.63 6.27 22.17
CA ASN A 58 7.07 6.87 23.39
C ASN A 58 6.60 8.32 23.12
N ASN A 59 5.29 8.53 22.98
CA ASN A 59 4.61 9.80 22.65
C ASN A 59 5.09 10.51 21.38
N ASP A 60 5.71 9.77 20.45
CA ASP A 60 6.23 10.30 19.19
C ASP A 60 6.29 9.19 18.13
N TRP A 61 6.93 9.44 17.03
CA TRP A 61 7.16 8.46 15.97
C TRP A 61 8.62 8.46 15.49
N THR A 62 9.00 7.38 14.84
CA THR A 62 10.32 7.25 14.21
C THR A 62 10.22 6.58 12.85
N TRP A 63 11.19 6.90 11.97
CA TRP A 63 11.37 6.17 10.74
C TRP A 63 12.01 4.80 10.98
N ILE A 64 11.49 3.81 10.28
CA ILE A 64 12.20 2.57 9.98
C ILE A 64 12.48 2.54 8.48
N THR A 65 13.75 2.42 8.11
CA THR A 65 14.19 2.57 6.72
C THR A 65 15.04 1.37 6.33
N VAL A 66 14.57 0.61 5.33
CA VAL A 66 15.37 -0.45 4.72
C VAL A 66 16.52 0.20 3.95
N PRO A 67 17.79 -0.12 4.29
CA PRO A 67 18.92 0.42 3.57
C PRO A 67 18.99 -0.19 2.15
N ILE A 68 19.21 0.64 1.16
CA ILE A 68 19.39 0.20 -0.23
C ILE A 68 20.79 0.50 -0.71
N ASP A 69 21.28 -0.27 -1.67
CA ASP A 69 22.50 0.06 -2.36
C ASP A 69 22.33 1.36 -3.16
N LYS A 70 23.25 2.30 -2.98
CA LYS A 70 23.19 3.65 -3.57
C LYS A 70 23.29 3.63 -5.10
N THR A 71 23.87 2.60 -5.67
CA THR A 71 23.99 2.42 -7.13
C THR A 71 22.63 2.22 -7.79
N HIS A 72 21.64 1.71 -7.06
CA HIS A 72 20.29 1.43 -7.56
C HIS A 72 19.29 2.58 -7.41
N LYS A 73 19.72 3.76 -6.99
CA LYS A 73 18.85 4.93 -6.76
C LYS A 73 17.96 5.34 -7.96
N PHE A 74 18.41 5.02 -9.19
CA PHE A 74 17.66 5.30 -10.42
C PHE A 74 17.13 4.03 -11.10
N SER A 75 17.26 2.89 -10.46
CA SER A 75 16.77 1.60 -10.97
C SER A 75 15.26 1.51 -10.91
N LYS A 76 14.68 0.56 -11.63
CA LYS A 76 13.29 0.16 -11.47
C LYS A 76 13.11 -0.51 -10.11
N ASN A 77 11.91 -0.39 -9.53
CA ASN A 77 11.62 -0.95 -8.21
C ASN A 77 12.05 -2.42 -8.05
N MET A 78 11.80 -3.25 -9.06
CA MET A 78 12.15 -4.68 -9.05
C MET A 78 13.65 -4.99 -9.00
N PHE A 79 14.51 -4.01 -9.27
CA PHE A 79 15.96 -4.18 -9.28
C PHE A 79 16.67 -3.41 -8.15
N VAL A 80 15.92 -2.84 -7.22
CA VAL A 80 16.51 -2.13 -6.08
C VAL A 80 17.00 -3.14 -5.05
N GLU A 81 18.32 -3.27 -4.93
CA GLU A 81 18.96 -4.17 -3.97
C GLU A 81 19.00 -3.57 -2.56
N ILE A 82 18.78 -4.43 -1.58
CA ILE A 82 18.90 -4.09 -0.16
C ILE A 82 20.38 -4.16 0.23
N ASN A 83 20.88 -3.14 0.92
CA ASN A 83 22.22 -3.18 1.51
C ASN A 83 22.22 -4.05 2.78
N ASN A 84 22.56 -5.32 2.63
CA ASN A 84 22.61 -6.29 3.72
C ASN A 84 23.90 -6.24 4.57
N ASP A 85 24.86 -5.37 4.25
CA ASP A 85 26.03 -5.10 5.11
C ASP A 85 25.63 -4.40 6.42
N ILE A 86 24.43 -3.82 6.44
CA ILE A 86 23.83 -3.16 7.60
C ILE A 86 22.83 -4.14 8.26
N ASP A 87 22.96 -4.38 9.55
CA ASP A 87 22.00 -5.20 10.32
C ASP A 87 20.66 -4.44 10.54
N TRP A 88 19.98 -4.16 9.43
CA TRP A 88 18.70 -3.45 9.43
C TRP A 88 17.56 -4.34 9.95
N LYS A 89 17.59 -5.65 9.67
CA LYS A 89 16.54 -6.60 10.03
C LYS A 89 16.38 -6.68 11.54
N THR A 90 17.46 -6.95 12.26
CA THR A 90 17.46 -6.98 13.74
C THR A 90 17.05 -5.61 14.31
N SER A 91 17.53 -4.52 13.73
CA SER A 91 17.17 -3.17 14.16
C SER A 91 15.67 -2.88 14.00
N HIS A 92 15.07 -3.23 12.85
CA HIS A 92 13.65 -3.01 12.58
C HIS A 92 12.78 -3.87 13.50
N TRP A 93 13.09 -5.18 13.61
CA TRP A 93 12.36 -6.06 14.50
C TRP A 93 12.40 -5.59 15.96
N LYS A 94 13.57 -5.21 16.46
CA LYS A 94 13.68 -4.65 17.82
C LYS A 94 12.82 -3.40 18.01
N LYS A 95 12.83 -2.47 17.06
CA LYS A 95 12.00 -1.27 17.13
C LYS A 95 10.51 -1.60 17.14
N ILE A 96 10.04 -2.46 16.22
CA ILE A 96 8.64 -2.90 16.16
C ILE A 96 8.26 -3.60 17.46
N TYR A 97 9.05 -4.54 17.92
CA TYR A 97 8.80 -5.26 19.16
C TYR A 97 8.68 -4.33 20.37
N HIS A 98 9.62 -3.39 20.53
CA HIS A 98 9.58 -2.43 21.64
C HIS A 98 8.38 -1.50 21.57
N SER A 99 7.97 -1.06 20.39
CA SER A 99 6.81 -0.21 20.19
C SER A 99 5.48 -0.93 20.45
N TYR A 100 5.38 -2.23 20.10
CA TYR A 100 4.07 -2.86 20.01
C TYR A 100 3.87 -4.14 20.83
N LYS A 101 4.89 -4.68 21.53
CA LYS A 101 4.76 -5.93 22.33
C LYS A 101 3.63 -5.93 23.36
N ASN A 102 3.23 -4.75 23.84
CA ASN A 102 2.14 -4.58 24.80
C ASN A 102 0.80 -4.17 24.13
N ALA A 103 0.75 -4.07 22.79
CA ALA A 103 -0.47 -3.77 22.07
C ALA A 103 -1.41 -4.99 22.11
N PRO A 104 -2.76 -4.79 22.19
CA PRO A 104 -3.71 -5.86 22.45
C PRO A 104 -3.68 -7.02 21.47
N PHE A 105 -3.31 -6.75 20.22
CA PHE A 105 -3.36 -7.73 19.12
C PHE A 105 -1.96 -8.05 18.57
N PHE A 106 -0.89 -7.62 19.24
CA PHE A 106 0.49 -7.86 18.80
C PHE A 106 0.76 -9.35 18.53
N SER A 107 0.35 -10.22 19.44
CA SER A 107 0.59 -11.67 19.35
C SER A 107 -0.07 -12.33 18.13
N ILE A 108 -1.09 -11.73 17.52
CA ILE A 108 -1.74 -12.26 16.32
C ILE A 108 -0.82 -12.14 15.10
N TYR A 109 -0.04 -11.06 15.03
CA TYR A 109 0.75 -10.70 13.86
C TYR A 109 2.26 -10.89 14.05
N GLU A 110 2.71 -11.08 15.32
CA GLU A 110 4.12 -11.15 15.72
C GLU A 110 4.91 -12.16 14.90
N GLU A 111 4.41 -13.37 14.77
CA GLU A 111 5.08 -14.49 14.13
C GLU A 111 5.44 -14.19 12.66
N PHE A 112 4.54 -13.56 11.92
CA PHE A 112 4.80 -13.16 10.53
C PHE A 112 5.94 -12.15 10.45
N PHE A 113 5.87 -11.07 11.23
CA PHE A 113 6.92 -10.04 11.18
C PHE A 113 8.27 -10.58 11.65
N LYS A 114 8.27 -11.40 12.70
CA LYS A 114 9.50 -12.07 13.17
C LYS A 114 10.14 -12.87 12.04
N LYS A 115 9.38 -13.75 11.37
CA LYS A 115 9.88 -14.54 10.23
C LYS A 115 10.33 -13.67 9.06
N THR A 116 9.60 -12.60 8.74
CA THR A 116 9.95 -11.66 7.69
C THR A 116 11.32 -11.02 7.93
N TYR A 117 11.63 -10.64 9.18
CA TYR A 117 12.94 -10.07 9.54
C TYR A 117 14.03 -11.10 9.81
N GLU A 118 13.71 -12.39 9.94
CA GLU A 118 14.68 -13.48 9.96
C GLU A 118 15.10 -13.92 8.55
N LYS A 119 14.22 -13.76 7.57
CA LYS A 119 14.45 -14.13 6.15
C LYS A 119 15.49 -13.20 5.49
N ASN A 120 16.24 -13.74 4.53
CA ASN A 120 17.11 -12.93 3.69
C ASN A 120 16.32 -12.34 2.51
N TRP A 121 16.59 -11.08 2.24
CA TRP A 121 15.99 -10.32 1.16
C TRP A 121 17.08 -9.66 0.33
N ASP A 122 17.13 -9.99 -0.96
CA ASP A 122 18.07 -9.35 -1.88
C ASP A 122 17.46 -8.10 -2.49
N PHE A 123 16.17 -8.16 -2.87
CA PHE A 123 15.46 -7.04 -3.49
C PHE A 123 14.41 -6.43 -2.59
N LEU A 124 14.36 -5.11 -2.60
CA LEU A 124 13.36 -4.35 -1.80
C LEU A 124 11.93 -4.66 -2.24
N PHE A 125 11.70 -4.83 -3.54
CA PHE A 125 10.38 -5.14 -4.07
C PHE A 125 9.82 -6.44 -3.50
N ASP A 126 10.63 -7.48 -3.38
CA ASP A 126 10.17 -8.79 -2.89
C ASP A 126 9.73 -8.73 -1.42
N LEU A 127 10.47 -7.96 -0.60
CA LEU A 127 10.09 -7.68 0.78
C LEU A 127 8.76 -6.92 0.86
N ASP A 128 8.63 -5.82 0.11
CA ASP A 128 7.42 -4.99 0.11
C ASP A 128 6.20 -5.76 -0.40
N PHE A 129 6.40 -6.57 -1.43
CA PHE A 129 5.33 -7.38 -2.02
C PHE A 129 4.82 -8.45 -1.06
N GLU A 130 5.72 -9.19 -0.38
CA GLU A 130 5.34 -10.19 0.62
C GLU A 130 4.57 -9.55 1.78
N ILE A 131 5.07 -8.44 2.32
CA ILE A 131 4.41 -7.73 3.42
C ILE A 131 3.04 -7.19 2.97
N THR A 132 2.97 -6.57 1.80
CA THR A 132 1.73 -5.98 1.28
C THR A 132 0.66 -7.04 1.08
N LYS A 133 1.00 -8.20 0.49
CA LYS A 133 0.06 -9.33 0.31
C LYS A 133 -0.49 -9.81 1.65
N GLN A 134 0.36 -10.01 2.62
CA GLN A 134 -0.08 -10.48 3.94
C GLN A 134 -1.00 -9.48 4.65
N ILE A 135 -0.73 -8.18 4.51
CA ILE A 135 -1.60 -7.15 5.09
C ILE A 135 -2.95 -7.11 4.35
N ILE A 136 -2.96 -7.26 3.03
CA ILE A 136 -4.20 -7.38 2.23
C ILE A 136 -5.07 -8.53 2.75
N ASP A 137 -4.47 -9.71 3.00
CA ASP A 137 -5.17 -10.87 3.57
C ASP A 137 -5.75 -10.55 4.96
N TRP A 138 -4.98 -9.94 5.86
CA TRP A 138 -5.46 -9.58 7.20
C TRP A 138 -6.56 -8.52 7.20
N LEU A 139 -6.56 -7.65 6.21
CA LEU A 139 -7.60 -6.64 6.01
C LEU A 139 -8.81 -7.18 5.23
N GLU A 140 -8.78 -8.46 4.85
CA GLU A 140 -9.87 -9.11 4.08
C GLU A 140 -10.24 -8.29 2.83
N ILE A 141 -9.22 -7.78 2.12
CA ILE A 141 -9.41 -7.05 0.87
C ILE A 141 -9.37 -8.05 -0.28
N ASP A 142 -10.53 -8.27 -0.91
CA ASP A 142 -10.67 -9.19 -2.04
C ASP A 142 -10.32 -8.48 -3.34
N ILE A 143 -9.06 -8.62 -3.78
CA ILE A 143 -8.52 -7.99 -4.99
C ILE A 143 -7.57 -8.90 -5.74
N GLU A 144 -7.57 -8.77 -7.06
CA GLU A 144 -6.53 -9.34 -7.92
C GLU A 144 -5.27 -8.45 -7.86
N ILE A 145 -4.09 -9.05 -7.68
CA ILE A 145 -2.80 -8.32 -7.68
C ILE A 145 -2.00 -8.74 -8.90
N ILE A 146 -1.62 -7.77 -9.73
CA ILE A 146 -0.85 -7.95 -10.96
C ILE A 146 0.43 -7.12 -10.89
N ARG A 147 1.55 -7.67 -11.34
CA ARG A 147 2.79 -6.90 -11.49
C ARG A 147 2.78 -6.10 -12.81
N GLU A 148 3.16 -4.84 -12.76
CA GLU A 148 3.23 -3.98 -13.96
C GLU A 148 4.11 -4.61 -15.06
N SER A 149 5.22 -5.26 -14.68
CA SER A 149 6.16 -5.91 -15.60
C SER A 149 5.52 -7.00 -16.47
N GLU A 150 4.44 -7.65 -15.99
CA GLU A 150 3.72 -8.70 -16.71
C GLU A 150 2.85 -8.13 -17.84
N LEU A 151 2.58 -6.83 -17.81
CA LEU A 151 1.65 -6.20 -18.74
C LEU A 151 2.31 -5.70 -20.04
N ASN A 152 3.65 -5.65 -20.12
CA ASN A 152 4.37 -5.17 -21.31
C ASN A 152 3.87 -3.82 -21.84
N ILE A 153 3.69 -2.85 -20.95
CA ILE A 153 3.31 -1.47 -21.26
C ILE A 153 4.56 -0.61 -21.40
N HIS A 154 4.65 0.16 -22.49
CA HIS A 154 5.82 0.99 -22.82
C HIS A 154 5.55 2.49 -22.74
N SER A 155 4.30 2.90 -22.60
CA SER A 155 3.92 4.29 -22.38
C SER A 155 4.35 4.79 -21.00
N GLU A 156 4.36 6.10 -20.82
CA GLU A 156 4.78 6.76 -19.58
C GLU A 156 3.71 7.71 -19.06
N SER A 157 3.90 8.20 -17.84
CA SER A 157 3.03 9.21 -17.20
C SER A 157 1.55 8.81 -17.20
N THR A 158 0.64 9.75 -17.47
CA THR A 158 -0.82 9.51 -17.50
C THR A 158 -1.20 8.44 -18.53
N GLN A 159 -0.55 8.41 -19.70
CA GLN A 159 -0.85 7.43 -20.74
C GLN A 159 -0.60 5.99 -20.28
N LYS A 160 0.46 5.75 -19.50
CA LYS A 160 0.73 4.42 -18.91
C LYS A 160 -0.46 3.94 -18.06
N LEU A 161 -1.00 4.81 -17.19
CA LEU A 161 -2.12 4.46 -16.33
C LEU A 161 -3.37 4.07 -17.14
N ILE A 162 -3.61 4.78 -18.23
CA ILE A 162 -4.71 4.51 -19.15
C ILE A 162 -4.50 3.18 -19.87
N ASP A 163 -3.31 2.95 -20.43
CA ASP A 163 -3.01 1.74 -21.20
C ASP A 163 -3.05 0.48 -20.32
N VAL A 164 -2.53 0.57 -19.08
CA VAL A 164 -2.65 -0.49 -18.07
C VAL A 164 -4.11 -0.78 -17.76
N SER A 165 -4.89 0.27 -17.48
CA SER A 165 -6.32 0.11 -17.14
C SER A 165 -7.09 -0.53 -18.30
N LYS A 166 -6.88 -0.09 -19.52
CA LYS A 166 -7.52 -0.65 -20.72
C LYS A 166 -7.12 -2.11 -20.97
N LYS A 167 -5.84 -2.44 -20.78
CA LYS A 167 -5.34 -3.81 -20.96
C LYS A 167 -6.00 -4.81 -20.02
N LEU A 168 -6.48 -4.32 -18.88
CA LEU A 168 -7.17 -5.11 -17.85
C LEU A 168 -8.70 -4.96 -17.90
N ASP A 169 -9.25 -4.43 -19.00
CA ASP A 169 -10.67 -4.16 -19.16
C ASP A 169 -11.25 -3.27 -18.03
N GLY A 170 -10.42 -2.34 -17.51
CA GLY A 170 -10.80 -1.41 -16.46
C GLY A 170 -11.68 -0.29 -17.00
N HIS A 171 -12.70 0.06 -16.23
CA HIS A 171 -13.64 1.15 -16.53
C HIS A 171 -13.37 2.39 -15.68
N VAL A 172 -12.81 2.19 -14.49
CA VAL A 172 -12.52 3.25 -13.50
C VAL A 172 -11.07 3.12 -13.05
N TYR A 173 -10.32 4.20 -13.12
CA TYR A 173 -9.02 4.32 -12.46
C TYR A 173 -9.17 5.11 -11.17
N ILE A 174 -8.72 4.53 -10.03
CA ILE A 174 -8.76 5.18 -8.74
C ILE A 174 -7.38 5.72 -8.39
N SER A 175 -7.27 7.03 -8.30
CA SER A 175 -6.06 7.75 -7.90
C SER A 175 -6.10 8.18 -6.43
N GLY A 176 -4.94 8.30 -5.79
CA GLY A 176 -4.83 9.08 -4.55
C GLY A 176 -5.02 10.57 -4.82
N ILE A 177 -5.37 11.35 -3.80
CA ILE A 177 -5.62 12.80 -3.94
C ILE A 177 -4.43 13.57 -4.54
N GLY A 178 -3.20 13.10 -4.31
CA GLY A 178 -1.99 13.70 -4.90
C GLY A 178 -1.94 13.63 -6.42
N GLY A 179 -2.74 12.76 -7.05
CA GLY A 179 -2.86 12.66 -8.50
C GLY A 179 -3.37 13.93 -9.17
N ASN A 180 -4.19 14.73 -8.49
CA ASN A 180 -4.70 16.01 -8.98
C ASN A 180 -3.58 16.97 -9.48
N ASN A 181 -2.37 16.80 -8.97
CA ASN A 181 -1.27 17.72 -9.27
C ASN A 181 -0.55 17.39 -10.59
N TYR A 182 -0.73 16.18 -11.16
CA TYR A 182 0.06 15.74 -12.30
C TYR A 182 -0.70 14.90 -13.34
N LEU A 183 -1.90 14.42 -13.02
CA LEU A 183 -2.70 13.64 -13.98
C LEU A 183 -3.38 14.56 -15.00
N ASN A 184 -3.38 14.13 -16.26
CA ASN A 184 -4.12 14.80 -17.33
C ASN A 184 -5.53 14.19 -17.41
N GLU A 185 -6.52 14.85 -16.79
CA GLU A 185 -7.91 14.39 -16.72
C GLU A 185 -8.57 14.29 -18.10
N GLU A 186 -8.32 15.28 -19.00
CA GLU A 186 -8.85 15.25 -20.37
C GLU A 186 -8.40 13.99 -21.13
N LEU A 187 -7.20 13.46 -20.80
CA LEU A 187 -6.69 12.26 -21.46
C LEU A 187 -7.48 11.02 -21.02
N PHE A 188 -7.92 10.95 -19.76
CA PHE A 188 -8.81 9.90 -19.27
C PHE A 188 -10.16 9.97 -19.97
N GLU A 189 -10.78 11.15 -20.08
CA GLU A 189 -12.05 11.35 -20.77
C GLU A 189 -11.98 10.94 -22.27
N LYS A 190 -10.96 11.39 -22.99
CA LYS A 190 -10.73 11.02 -24.40
C LYS A 190 -10.56 9.51 -24.60
N ASN A 191 -10.17 8.80 -23.55
CA ASN A 191 -9.98 7.36 -23.58
C ASN A 191 -11.17 6.57 -23.03
N ASN A 192 -12.28 7.22 -22.68
CA ASN A 192 -13.47 6.64 -22.05
C ASN A 192 -13.14 5.86 -20.77
N LEU A 193 -12.16 6.32 -19.99
CA LEU A 193 -11.77 5.78 -18.70
C LEU A 193 -12.12 6.79 -17.62
N LYS A 194 -12.97 6.41 -16.68
CA LYS A 194 -13.37 7.26 -15.57
C LYS A 194 -12.23 7.41 -14.57
N LEU A 195 -11.85 8.65 -14.25
CA LEU A 195 -10.90 8.96 -13.19
C LEU A 195 -11.67 9.30 -11.90
N VAL A 196 -11.31 8.64 -10.81
CA VAL A 196 -11.88 8.88 -9.48
C VAL A 196 -10.74 9.14 -8.50
N TYR A 197 -10.84 10.20 -7.73
CA TYR A 197 -9.89 10.48 -6.65
C TYR A 197 -10.39 9.89 -5.34
N GLN A 198 -9.51 9.19 -4.65
CA GLN A 198 -9.78 8.66 -3.32
C GLN A 198 -10.11 9.79 -2.35
N ASN A 199 -11.23 9.70 -1.67
CA ASN A 199 -11.56 10.55 -0.52
C ASN A 199 -11.25 9.79 0.76
N TYR A 200 -10.04 9.99 1.30
CA TYR A 200 -9.60 9.33 2.53
C TYR A 200 -9.41 10.35 3.64
N LEU A 201 -10.21 10.20 4.68
CA LEU A 201 -10.00 10.87 5.97
C LEU A 201 -9.40 9.85 6.93
N HIS A 202 -8.24 10.18 7.49
CA HIS A 202 -7.57 9.26 8.41
C HIS A 202 -8.43 9.01 9.65
N PRO A 203 -8.93 7.77 9.87
CA PRO A 203 -9.76 7.48 11.03
C PRO A 203 -8.91 7.50 12.30
N LYS A 204 -9.49 7.96 13.41
CA LYS A 204 -8.87 7.80 14.72
C LYS A 204 -9.13 6.39 15.23
N TYR A 205 -8.20 5.86 16.00
CA TYR A 205 -8.31 4.58 16.71
C TYR A 205 -7.44 4.62 17.97
N PRO A 206 -7.68 3.77 18.97
CA PRO A 206 -6.83 3.70 20.16
C PRO A 206 -5.38 3.38 19.82
N GLN A 207 -4.44 4.22 20.25
CA GLN A 207 -2.99 4.01 20.14
C GLN A 207 -2.40 3.92 21.55
N ARG A 208 -1.66 2.86 21.87
CA ARG A 208 -1.20 2.61 23.23
C ARG A 208 0.06 3.37 23.65
N MET A 209 0.92 3.74 22.70
CA MET A 209 2.24 4.32 22.99
C MET A 209 2.23 5.85 22.97
N THR A 210 1.06 6.47 22.89
CA THR A 210 0.91 7.92 22.79
C THR A 210 -0.34 8.41 23.50
N GLU A 211 -0.25 9.59 24.11
CA GLU A 211 -1.41 10.28 24.73
C GLU A 211 -2.28 10.98 23.68
N ASN A 212 -1.66 11.45 22.59
CA ASN A 212 -2.33 12.10 21.49
C ASN A 212 -2.26 11.22 20.24
N PHE A 213 -3.34 11.14 19.49
CA PHE A 213 -3.39 10.39 18.25
C PHE A 213 -2.36 10.91 17.23
N ILE A 214 -1.50 10.02 16.73
CA ILE A 214 -0.51 10.31 15.69
C ILE A 214 -1.00 9.70 14.37
N PRO A 215 -1.42 10.52 13.40
CA PRO A 215 -1.91 10.03 12.11
C PRO A 215 -0.78 9.57 11.20
N ASP A 216 -1.16 8.90 10.11
CA ASP A 216 -0.28 8.49 9.01
C ASP A 216 0.94 7.65 9.43
N LEU A 217 0.83 6.87 10.50
CA LEU A 217 1.76 5.80 10.80
C LEU A 217 1.58 4.63 9.82
N SER A 218 2.53 3.70 9.81
CA SER A 218 2.36 2.41 9.13
C SER A 218 1.07 1.72 9.59
N ILE A 219 0.45 0.96 8.70
CA ILE A 219 -0.74 0.14 8.99
C ILE A 219 -0.54 -0.82 10.17
N ILE A 220 0.71 -1.22 10.45
CA ILE A 220 1.00 -2.11 11.57
C ILE A 220 0.62 -1.49 12.93
N ASP A 221 0.65 -0.16 13.05
CA ASP A 221 0.17 0.52 14.25
C ASP A 221 -1.33 0.24 14.47
N MET A 222 -2.14 0.35 13.42
CA MET A 222 -3.56 0.02 13.47
C MET A 222 -3.79 -1.47 13.76
N LEU A 223 -3.10 -2.36 13.04
CA LEU A 223 -3.23 -3.81 13.21
C LEU A 223 -2.93 -4.24 14.65
N PHE A 224 -1.82 -3.77 15.23
CA PHE A 224 -1.45 -4.16 16.59
C PHE A 224 -2.38 -3.58 17.66
N ASN A 225 -2.96 -2.41 17.45
CA ASN A 225 -3.81 -1.75 18.44
C ASN A 225 -5.28 -2.21 18.39
N ILE A 226 -5.85 -2.46 17.19
CA ILE A 226 -7.28 -2.80 17.04
C ILE A 226 -7.55 -4.12 16.31
N GLY A 227 -6.50 -4.83 15.89
CA GLY A 227 -6.59 -6.19 15.33
C GLY A 227 -7.50 -6.30 14.11
N PRO A 228 -8.39 -7.32 14.07
CA PRO A 228 -9.32 -7.55 12.95
C PRO A 228 -10.26 -6.38 12.68
N ASN A 229 -10.50 -5.49 13.65
CA ASN A 229 -11.29 -4.28 13.42
C ASN A 229 -10.61 -3.30 12.45
N SER A 230 -9.31 -3.48 12.18
CA SER A 230 -8.58 -2.70 11.16
C SER A 230 -9.24 -2.82 9.78
N SER A 231 -9.68 -4.03 9.40
CA SER A 231 -10.42 -4.25 8.14
C SER A 231 -11.68 -3.40 8.06
N LYS A 232 -12.51 -3.45 9.10
CA LYS A 232 -13.77 -2.70 9.17
C LYS A 232 -13.54 -1.18 9.18
N LEU A 233 -12.53 -0.73 9.92
CA LEU A 233 -12.19 0.69 10.01
C LEU A 233 -11.67 1.24 8.67
N ILE A 234 -10.82 0.50 7.99
CA ILE A 234 -10.32 0.84 6.64
C ILE A 234 -11.46 0.95 5.62
N LYS A 235 -12.44 0.04 5.69
CA LYS A 235 -13.60 0.03 4.79
C LYS A 235 -14.69 1.05 5.18
N GLY A 236 -14.51 1.77 6.30
CA GLY A 236 -15.50 2.75 6.80
C GLY A 236 -16.75 2.12 7.41
N GLU A 237 -16.70 0.85 7.81
CA GLU A 237 -17.82 0.11 8.40
C GLU A 237 -17.99 0.40 9.90
N ILE A 238 -16.93 0.89 10.54
CA ILE A 238 -16.91 1.32 11.96
C ILE A 238 -16.15 2.62 12.12
N SER A 239 -16.37 3.31 13.23
CA SER A 239 -15.58 4.46 13.69
C SER A 239 -15.25 4.32 15.17
N TYR A 240 -14.21 5.01 15.62
CA TYR A 240 -13.87 5.23 17.03
C TYR A 240 -14.04 6.74 17.29
N ASP A 241 -14.86 7.08 18.24
CA ASP A 241 -15.10 8.47 18.71
C ASP A 241 -13.95 8.98 19.58
#